data_a0ab323ae21e8729f2d4289ff2fad031
#
_entry.id   a0ab323ae21e8729f2d4289ff2fad031
#
_cell.length_a   1.000
_cell.length_b   1.000
_cell.length_c   1.000
_cell.angle_alpha   90.00
_cell.angle_beta   90.00
_cell.angle_gamma   90.00
#
_symmetry.space_group_name_H-M   'P 1'
#
loop_
_entity.id
_entity.type
_entity.pdbx_description
1 polymer ?
#
loop_
_entity_poly.entity_id
_entity_poly.type
_entity_poly.pdbx_seq_one_letter_code
_entity_poly.pdbx_strand_id
1 'polypeptide(L)'
;MQDIRNIAIIAHVDHGKTTLVDKMMLAGHLFRNDQTNGELVLDNNDLERERGITILSKNVSINYKGTKINIIDTPGHADFGGEVERVLNMADGCILLVDAFEGPMPQTRFVLQKALQIGLKPVVVVNKVDKPNCRPEEVYEMVFDLMFSLNATEDQLDFPVIYGSAKNNWMSTDWKTPTENLVPLLDAIIEHIPAPKQLEGTPQMLITSLDYSAYTGRIAVGRVHRGTLKEGMNITLAKRDGSLIKSKIKELHTFEGLGRKKTDAVSSGDILSLIHI
;
A
#
# COMPACT_ATOMS: atom_id res chain seq x y z
N MET A 1 22.02 -0.35 -4.32
CA MET A 1 20.64 0.10 -4.62
C MET A 1 19.79 -0.28 -3.41
N GLN A 2 18.86 0.56 -2.98
CA GLN A 2 17.97 0.23 -1.85
C GLN A 2 17.00 -0.88 -2.29
N ASP A 3 16.81 -1.89 -1.45
CA ASP A 3 15.78 -2.91 -1.67
C ASP A 3 14.39 -2.29 -1.41
N ILE A 4 13.41 -2.58 -2.26
CA ILE A 4 12.09 -1.95 -2.21
C ILE A 4 11.02 -3.03 -2.28
N ARG A 5 9.90 -2.81 -1.55
CA ARG A 5 8.64 -3.55 -1.70
C ARG A 5 7.51 -2.54 -1.84
N ASN A 6 6.71 -2.67 -2.90
CA ASN A 6 5.52 -1.85 -3.11
C ASN A 6 4.29 -2.69 -2.82
N ILE A 7 3.55 -2.35 -1.78
CA ILE A 7 2.37 -3.12 -1.35
C ILE A 7 1.12 -2.26 -1.34
N ALA A 8 0.03 -2.82 -1.84
CA ALA A 8 -1.31 -2.25 -1.70
C ALA A 8 -2.05 -2.93 -0.54
N ILE A 9 -2.80 -2.19 0.26
CA ILE A 9 -3.62 -2.78 1.32
C ILE A 9 -5.07 -2.82 0.90
N ILE A 10 -5.61 -4.03 0.78
CA ILE A 10 -6.99 -4.33 0.43
C ILE A 10 -7.72 -4.76 1.69
N ALA A 11 -8.76 -4.03 2.07
CA ALA A 11 -9.55 -4.33 3.25
C ALA A 11 -10.99 -3.85 3.07
N HIS A 12 -11.94 -4.53 3.74
CA HIS A 12 -13.26 -3.98 3.94
C HIS A 12 -13.24 -2.87 4.99
N VAL A 13 -14.26 -2.01 4.97
CA VAL A 13 -14.48 -1.00 6.01
C VAL A 13 -14.51 -1.71 7.37
N ASP A 14 -13.95 -1.10 8.38
CA ASP A 14 -13.84 -1.60 9.75
C ASP A 14 -13.02 -2.89 9.97
N HIS A 15 -12.40 -3.49 8.95
CA HIS A 15 -11.48 -4.62 9.12
C HIS A 15 -10.16 -4.23 9.81
N GLY A 16 -9.91 -2.93 10.01
CA GLY A 16 -8.77 -2.41 10.77
C GLY A 16 -7.59 -1.97 9.91
N LYS A 17 -7.84 -1.57 8.65
CA LYS A 17 -6.81 -1.11 7.70
C LYS A 17 -5.98 0.04 8.27
N THR A 18 -6.60 1.14 8.66
CA THR A 18 -5.94 2.33 9.23
C THR A 18 -5.11 1.96 10.45
N THR A 19 -5.70 1.17 11.36
CA THR A 19 -4.99 0.71 12.57
C THR A 19 -3.75 -0.12 12.22
N LEU A 20 -3.84 -1.01 11.22
CA LEU A 20 -2.71 -1.83 10.81
C LEU A 20 -1.59 -0.96 10.24
N VAL A 21 -1.90 -0.03 9.34
CA VAL A 21 -0.91 0.87 8.73
C VAL A 21 -0.24 1.74 9.78
N ASP A 22 -1.00 2.31 10.73
CA ASP A 22 -0.43 3.09 11.83
C ASP A 22 0.55 2.26 12.68
N LYS A 23 0.20 1.00 12.97
CA LYS A 23 1.10 0.09 13.70
C LYS A 23 2.32 -0.31 12.90
N MET A 24 2.20 -0.53 11.60
CA MET A 24 3.35 -0.78 10.71
C MET A 24 4.30 0.43 10.69
N MET A 25 3.79 1.65 10.66
CA MET A 25 4.60 2.87 10.76
C MET A 25 5.36 2.95 12.08
N LEU A 26 4.70 2.65 13.18
CA LEU A 26 5.35 2.59 14.51
C LEU A 26 6.46 1.53 14.55
N ALA A 27 6.21 0.35 14.01
CA ALA A 27 7.19 -0.73 13.93
C ALA A 27 8.40 -0.36 13.04
N GLY A 28 8.20 0.47 12.00
CA GLY A 28 9.27 1.01 11.17
C GLY A 28 10.15 2.09 11.82
N HIS A 29 9.97 2.37 13.11
CA HIS A 29 10.74 3.36 13.89
C HIS A 29 10.66 4.82 13.39
N LEU A 30 9.59 5.17 12.69
CA LEU A 30 9.42 6.51 12.13
C LEU A 30 8.95 7.56 13.14
N PHE A 31 8.38 7.14 14.27
CA PHE A 31 7.90 8.02 15.35
C PHE A 31 8.89 8.06 16.53
N ARG A 32 10.12 8.46 16.28
CA ARG A 32 11.15 8.41 17.33
C ARG A 32 11.03 9.53 18.37
N ASN A 33 10.26 10.58 18.18
CA ASN A 33 10.25 11.72 19.11
C ASN A 33 8.97 12.54 19.25
N ASP A 34 7.82 12.16 18.71
CA ASP A 34 6.60 12.93 18.97
C ASP A 34 5.55 12.13 19.72
N GLN A 35 5.19 12.70 20.87
CA GLN A 35 4.06 12.33 21.70
C GLN A 35 2.74 12.61 20.95
N THR A 36 2.41 11.83 19.94
CA THR A 36 1.07 11.83 19.38
C THR A 36 0.22 10.83 20.17
N ASN A 37 -0.53 11.37 21.10
CA ASN A 37 -1.57 10.68 21.83
C ASN A 37 -2.56 10.05 20.85
N GLY A 38 -2.56 8.71 20.74
CA GLY A 38 -3.71 7.86 20.45
C GLY A 38 -4.63 8.15 19.24
N GLU A 39 -4.38 9.18 18.44
CA GLU A 39 -5.18 9.50 17.26
C GLU A 39 -4.68 8.72 16.02
N LEU A 40 -5.62 8.22 15.23
CA LEU A 40 -5.35 7.57 13.95
C LEU A 40 -4.73 8.59 13.00
N VAL A 41 -3.43 8.43 12.72
CA VAL A 41 -2.60 9.42 12.02
C VAL A 41 -2.94 9.50 10.52
N LEU A 42 -3.49 8.43 9.95
CA LEU A 42 -3.82 8.35 8.53
C LEU A 42 -5.09 9.10 8.14
N ASP A 43 -6.12 9.13 8.97
CA ASP A 43 -7.42 9.73 8.61
C ASP A 43 -7.44 11.23 8.97
N ASN A 44 -6.74 12.05 8.19
CA ASN A 44 -6.66 13.51 8.37
C ASN A 44 -7.78 14.31 7.69
N ASN A 45 -8.67 13.68 6.92
CA ASN A 45 -9.79 14.33 6.28
C ASN A 45 -11.05 14.20 7.15
N ASP A 46 -11.73 15.30 7.45
CA ASP A 46 -12.93 15.33 8.28
C ASP A 46 -14.02 14.38 7.76
N LEU A 47 -14.17 14.24 6.43
CA LEU A 47 -15.11 13.32 5.81
C LEU A 47 -14.70 11.86 5.97
N GLU A 48 -13.41 11.53 5.95
CA GLU A 48 -12.89 10.19 6.20
C GLU A 48 -13.11 9.78 7.65
N ARG A 49 -12.87 10.72 8.58
CA ARG A 49 -13.13 10.51 10.02
C ARG A 49 -14.62 10.32 10.33
N GLU A 50 -15.48 11.14 9.75
CA GLU A 50 -16.93 11.09 9.95
C GLU A 50 -17.54 9.78 9.43
N ARG A 51 -17.06 9.30 8.28
CA ARG A 51 -17.59 8.10 7.62
C ARG A 51 -16.84 6.82 7.94
N GLY A 52 -15.67 6.91 8.58
CA GLY A 52 -14.79 5.75 8.88
C GLY A 52 -14.25 5.05 7.62
N ILE A 53 -14.18 5.74 6.48
CA ILE A 53 -13.73 5.17 5.19
C ILE A 53 -12.56 5.97 4.62
N THR A 54 -11.64 5.29 3.94
CA THR A 54 -10.59 5.92 3.15
C THR A 54 -11.18 6.37 1.81
N ILE A 55 -11.13 7.66 1.52
CA ILE A 55 -11.63 8.25 0.26
C ILE A 55 -10.48 8.47 -0.72
N LEU A 56 -9.34 8.96 -0.24
CA LEU A 56 -8.16 9.23 -1.05
C LEU A 56 -7.05 8.24 -0.73
N SER A 57 -6.44 7.68 -1.78
CA SER A 57 -5.28 6.81 -1.60
C SER A 57 -4.12 7.60 -1.02
N LYS A 58 -3.51 7.06 0.02
CA LYS A 58 -2.34 7.64 0.69
C LYS A 58 -1.13 6.73 0.47
N ASN A 59 0.03 7.37 0.31
CA ASN A 59 1.29 6.64 0.18
C ASN A 59 2.12 6.88 1.43
N VAL A 60 2.52 5.80 2.06
CA VAL A 60 3.38 5.78 3.25
C VAL A 60 4.60 4.93 2.95
N SER A 61 5.73 5.23 3.56
CA SER A 61 6.93 4.42 3.41
C SER A 61 7.58 4.17 4.75
N ILE A 62 7.96 2.92 5.00
CA ILE A 62 8.72 2.51 6.18
C ILE A 62 10.02 1.84 5.76
N ASN A 63 11.04 1.89 6.64
CA ASN A 63 12.28 1.14 6.46
C ASN A 63 12.32 0.01 7.48
N TYR A 64 12.48 -1.22 6.98
CA TYR A 64 12.58 -2.39 7.82
C TYR A 64 13.70 -3.32 7.32
N LYS A 65 14.65 -3.66 8.18
CA LYS A 65 15.82 -4.50 7.85
C LYS A 65 16.58 -4.06 6.57
N GLY A 66 16.65 -2.75 6.31
CA GLY A 66 17.32 -2.20 5.12
C GLY A 66 16.44 -2.15 3.87
N THR A 67 15.26 -2.74 3.89
CA THR A 67 14.27 -2.71 2.80
C THR A 67 13.32 -1.55 3.02
N LYS A 68 13.08 -0.77 1.97
CA LYS A 68 12.02 0.26 1.91
C LYS A 68 10.70 -0.39 1.52
N ILE A 69 9.71 -0.31 2.39
CA ILE A 69 8.36 -0.80 2.12
C ILE A 69 7.45 0.39 1.86
N ASN A 70 7.05 0.58 0.62
CA ASN A 70 6.03 1.56 0.24
C ASN A 70 4.65 0.92 0.42
N ILE A 71 3.83 1.55 1.23
CA ILE A 71 2.47 1.12 1.54
C ILE A 71 1.50 2.06 0.84
N ILE A 72 0.66 1.51 -0.02
CA ILE A 72 -0.33 2.23 -0.79
C ILE A 72 -1.69 1.89 -0.20
N ASP A 73 -2.28 2.88 0.47
CA ASP A 73 -3.61 2.72 1.03
C ASP A 73 -4.65 2.79 -0.08
N THR A 74 -5.45 1.73 -0.27
CA THR A 74 -6.46 1.67 -1.33
C THR A 74 -7.83 2.04 -0.81
N PRO A 75 -8.65 2.80 -1.57
CA PRO A 75 -10.05 2.99 -1.24
C PRO A 75 -10.77 1.65 -1.15
N GLY A 76 -11.52 1.43 -0.07
CA GLY A 76 -12.21 0.15 0.18
C GLY A 76 -13.55 0.01 -0.53
N HIS A 77 -14.06 1.06 -1.20
CA HIS A 77 -15.40 1.07 -1.76
C HIS A 77 -15.39 0.87 -3.28
N ALA A 78 -16.33 0.05 -3.80
CA ALA A 78 -16.44 -0.27 -5.22
C ALA A 78 -16.71 0.96 -6.13
N ASP A 79 -17.26 2.05 -5.57
CA ASP A 79 -17.53 3.28 -6.29
C ASP A 79 -16.27 3.98 -6.81
N PHE A 80 -15.10 3.67 -6.25
CA PHE A 80 -13.80 4.20 -6.64
C PHE A 80 -13.00 3.28 -7.58
N GLY A 81 -13.66 2.43 -8.35
CA GLY A 81 -13.02 1.39 -9.16
C GLY A 81 -11.89 1.88 -10.08
N GLY A 82 -12.05 3.04 -10.71
CA GLY A 82 -11.01 3.62 -11.57
C GLY A 82 -9.78 4.15 -10.79
N GLU A 83 -9.95 4.54 -9.54
CA GLU A 83 -8.85 4.93 -8.66
C GLU A 83 -8.12 3.71 -8.13
N VAL A 84 -8.86 2.70 -7.74
CA VAL A 84 -8.32 1.41 -7.30
C VAL A 84 -7.39 0.81 -8.35
N GLU A 85 -7.80 0.71 -9.61
CA GLU A 85 -6.95 0.18 -10.68
C GLU A 85 -5.64 0.97 -10.85
N ARG A 86 -5.72 2.29 -10.81
CA ARG A 86 -4.52 3.15 -10.92
C ARG A 86 -3.55 2.95 -9.77
N VAL A 87 -4.09 2.84 -8.56
CA VAL A 87 -3.31 2.64 -7.33
C VAL A 87 -2.66 1.27 -7.32
N LEU A 88 -3.40 0.21 -7.65
CA LEU A 88 -2.87 -1.15 -7.71
C LEU A 88 -1.72 -1.30 -8.70
N ASN A 89 -1.71 -0.55 -9.80
CA ASN A 89 -0.60 -0.55 -10.78
C ASN A 89 0.74 -0.01 -10.22
N MET A 90 0.74 0.61 -9.04
CA MET A 90 1.97 1.01 -8.36
C MET A 90 2.56 -0.11 -7.48
N ALA A 91 1.79 -1.15 -7.16
CA ALA A 91 2.17 -2.23 -6.27
C ALA A 91 2.83 -3.42 -7.00
N ASP A 92 3.59 -4.22 -6.28
CA ASP A 92 4.15 -5.52 -6.70
C ASP A 92 3.48 -6.67 -5.96
N GLY A 93 2.79 -6.39 -4.86
CA GLY A 93 1.98 -7.32 -4.10
C GLY A 93 0.89 -6.61 -3.31
N CYS A 94 0.04 -7.37 -2.63
CA CYS A 94 -1.01 -6.79 -1.80
C CYS A 94 -1.15 -7.51 -0.46
N ILE A 95 -1.56 -6.76 0.55
CA ILE A 95 -2.07 -7.31 1.81
C ILE A 95 -3.58 -7.38 1.69
N LEU A 96 -4.14 -8.58 1.82
CA LEU A 96 -5.56 -8.79 2.00
C LEU A 96 -5.87 -8.87 3.50
N LEU A 97 -6.43 -7.81 4.05
CA LEU A 97 -6.79 -7.73 5.46
C LEU A 97 -8.25 -8.13 5.66
N VAL A 98 -8.48 -9.15 6.49
CA VAL A 98 -9.80 -9.72 6.75
C VAL A 98 -10.06 -9.79 8.25
N ASP A 99 -11.26 -9.45 8.68
CA ASP A 99 -11.71 -9.63 10.08
C ASP A 99 -11.89 -11.13 10.37
N ALA A 100 -11.34 -11.61 11.48
CA ALA A 100 -11.40 -13.01 11.91
C ALA A 100 -12.81 -13.54 12.22
N PHE A 101 -13.80 -12.67 12.32
CA PHE A 101 -15.20 -13.04 12.54
C PHE A 101 -16.05 -12.91 11.27
N GLU A 102 -15.93 -11.78 10.56
CA GLU A 102 -16.75 -11.49 9.37
C GLU A 102 -16.30 -12.26 8.13
N GLY A 103 -14.98 -12.46 7.98
CA GLY A 103 -14.42 -13.03 6.77
C GLY A 103 -14.35 -12.05 5.60
N PRO A 104 -14.10 -12.53 4.37
CA PRO A 104 -14.03 -11.68 3.19
C PRO A 104 -15.40 -11.15 2.78
N MET A 105 -15.52 -9.83 2.62
CA MET A 105 -16.77 -9.15 2.29
C MET A 105 -16.90 -8.87 0.77
N PRO A 106 -18.12 -8.69 0.23
CA PRO A 106 -18.35 -8.52 -1.21
C PRO A 106 -17.57 -7.38 -1.87
N GLN A 107 -17.37 -6.26 -1.17
CA GLN A 107 -16.62 -5.11 -1.68
C GLN A 107 -15.14 -5.46 -1.89
N THR A 108 -14.58 -6.26 -0.99
CA THR A 108 -13.20 -6.76 -1.09
C THR A 108 -12.98 -7.61 -2.34
N ARG A 109 -14.01 -8.36 -2.78
CA ARG A 109 -13.97 -9.22 -3.96
C ARG A 109 -13.56 -8.45 -5.22
N PHE A 110 -14.15 -7.27 -5.45
CA PHE A 110 -13.84 -6.47 -6.64
C PHE A 110 -12.38 -6.02 -6.67
N VAL A 111 -11.89 -5.46 -5.56
CA VAL A 111 -10.51 -4.96 -5.45
C VAL A 111 -9.52 -6.10 -5.55
N LEU A 112 -9.79 -7.23 -4.87
CA LEU A 112 -8.95 -8.43 -4.92
C LEU A 112 -8.90 -9.01 -6.34
N GLN A 113 -10.03 -9.09 -7.05
CA GLN A 113 -10.07 -9.56 -8.44
C GLN A 113 -9.15 -8.74 -9.34
N LYS A 114 -9.17 -7.41 -9.19
CA LYS A 114 -8.30 -6.52 -9.96
C LYS A 114 -6.82 -6.71 -9.60
N ALA A 115 -6.50 -6.88 -8.33
CA ALA A 115 -5.15 -7.16 -7.87
C ALA A 115 -4.61 -8.48 -8.44
N LEU A 116 -5.40 -9.54 -8.41
CA LEU A 116 -5.03 -10.85 -8.96
C LEU A 116 -4.85 -10.80 -10.50
N GLN A 117 -5.75 -10.10 -11.22
CA GLN A 117 -5.67 -9.96 -12.68
C GLN A 117 -4.40 -9.26 -13.16
N ILE A 118 -3.86 -8.29 -12.41
CA ILE A 118 -2.59 -7.62 -12.74
C ILE A 118 -1.36 -8.36 -12.17
N GLY A 119 -1.57 -9.53 -11.57
CA GLY A 119 -0.48 -10.41 -11.11
C GLY A 119 0.12 -10.04 -9.76
N LEU A 120 -0.57 -9.29 -8.90
CA LEU A 120 -0.07 -9.01 -7.55
C LEU A 120 -0.02 -10.29 -6.72
N LYS A 121 1.08 -10.45 -5.96
CA LYS A 121 1.19 -11.52 -4.97
C LYS A 121 0.50 -11.13 -3.67
N PRO A 122 -0.44 -11.95 -3.16
CA PRO A 122 -1.15 -11.65 -1.92
C PRO A 122 -0.39 -12.14 -0.69
N VAL A 123 -0.47 -11.38 0.39
CA VAL A 123 -0.22 -11.79 1.78
C VAL A 123 -1.54 -11.59 2.51
N VAL A 124 -2.06 -12.63 3.13
CA VAL A 124 -3.34 -12.58 3.84
C VAL A 124 -3.10 -12.26 5.31
N VAL A 125 -3.85 -11.30 5.85
CA VAL A 125 -3.83 -10.95 7.28
C VAL A 125 -5.21 -11.15 7.86
N VAL A 126 -5.35 -12.13 8.74
CA VAL A 126 -6.57 -12.39 9.52
C VAL A 126 -6.48 -11.62 10.83
N ASN A 127 -7.15 -10.47 10.86
CA ASN A 127 -7.08 -9.49 11.96
C ASN A 127 -8.19 -9.72 12.99
N LYS A 128 -7.99 -9.18 14.18
CA LYS A 128 -8.94 -9.21 15.30
C LYS A 128 -9.18 -10.61 15.87
N VAL A 129 -8.16 -11.47 15.85
CA VAL A 129 -8.22 -12.80 16.47
C VAL A 129 -8.27 -12.75 18.01
N ASP A 130 -8.11 -11.56 18.58
CA ASP A 130 -8.31 -11.28 20.02
C ASP A 130 -9.79 -11.25 20.44
N LYS A 131 -10.72 -11.25 19.50
CA LYS A 131 -12.16 -11.26 19.78
C LYS A 131 -12.62 -12.67 20.18
N PRO A 132 -13.53 -12.82 21.17
CA PRO A 132 -13.97 -14.12 21.67
C PRO A 132 -14.71 -14.97 20.63
N ASN A 133 -15.30 -14.35 19.61
CA ASN A 133 -16.08 -15.02 18.57
C ASN A 133 -15.30 -15.16 17.26
N CYS A 134 -13.97 -15.03 17.30
CA CYS A 134 -13.14 -15.21 16.10
C CYS A 134 -13.17 -16.67 15.62
N ARG A 135 -13.09 -16.85 14.29
CA ARG A 135 -13.06 -18.17 13.62
C ARG A 135 -11.99 -18.17 12.52
N PRO A 136 -10.71 -18.02 12.90
CA PRO A 136 -9.62 -17.79 11.95
C PRO A 136 -9.46 -18.90 10.92
N GLU A 137 -9.69 -20.16 11.31
CA GLU A 137 -9.57 -21.34 10.44
C GLU A 137 -10.66 -21.31 9.34
N GLU A 138 -11.92 -21.01 9.72
CA GLU A 138 -13.01 -20.87 8.74
C GLU A 138 -12.79 -19.67 7.80
N VAL A 139 -12.28 -18.56 8.34
CA VAL A 139 -11.98 -17.36 7.54
C VAL A 139 -10.86 -17.64 6.54
N TYR A 140 -9.86 -18.45 6.91
CA TYR A 140 -8.85 -18.93 5.98
C TYR A 140 -9.47 -19.67 4.80
N GLU A 141 -10.33 -20.65 5.07
CA GLU A 141 -11.04 -21.40 4.02
C GLU A 141 -11.88 -20.49 3.12
N MET A 142 -12.61 -19.53 3.72
CA MET A 142 -13.41 -18.56 2.97
C MET A 142 -12.53 -17.69 2.04
N VAL A 143 -11.34 -17.29 2.48
CA VAL A 143 -10.39 -16.53 1.66
C VAL A 143 -9.84 -17.39 0.53
N PHE A 144 -9.47 -18.63 0.82
CA PHE A 144 -9.00 -19.57 -0.19
C PHE A 144 -10.05 -19.81 -1.27
N ASP A 145 -11.31 -20.11 -0.89
CA ASP A 145 -12.43 -20.28 -1.80
C ASP A 145 -12.69 -19.02 -2.65
N LEU A 146 -12.59 -17.85 -2.02
CA LEU A 146 -12.72 -16.57 -2.72
C LEU A 146 -11.64 -16.43 -3.80
N MET A 147 -10.37 -16.64 -3.46
CA MET A 147 -9.27 -16.54 -4.43
C MET A 147 -9.40 -17.55 -5.55
N PHE A 148 -9.77 -18.80 -5.22
CA PHE A 148 -10.05 -19.83 -6.21
C PHE A 148 -11.18 -19.43 -7.16
N SER A 149 -12.29 -18.89 -6.64
CA SER A 149 -13.42 -18.38 -7.42
C SER A 149 -13.08 -17.19 -8.33
N LEU A 150 -11.99 -16.47 -8.02
CA LEU A 150 -11.47 -15.35 -8.79
C LEU A 150 -10.41 -15.76 -9.82
N ASN A 151 -10.20 -17.07 -10.02
CA ASN A 151 -9.19 -17.66 -10.89
C ASN A 151 -7.76 -17.20 -10.55
N ALA A 152 -7.42 -17.14 -9.25
CA ALA A 152 -6.06 -16.92 -8.82
C ALA A 152 -5.13 -18.01 -9.38
N THR A 153 -3.91 -17.64 -9.75
CA THR A 153 -2.88 -18.57 -10.22
C THR A 153 -2.37 -19.46 -9.07
N GLU A 154 -1.72 -20.58 -9.38
CA GLU A 154 -1.10 -21.42 -8.35
C GLU A 154 -0.15 -20.65 -7.45
N ASP A 155 0.68 -19.77 -8.04
CA ASP A 155 1.57 -18.84 -7.32
C ASP A 155 0.84 -17.86 -6.40
N GLN A 156 -0.41 -17.51 -6.71
CA GLN A 156 -1.23 -16.63 -5.89
C GLN A 156 -2.04 -17.38 -4.84
N LEU A 157 -2.30 -18.67 -5.05
CA LEU A 157 -2.96 -19.55 -4.08
C LEU A 157 -1.97 -20.04 -3.00
N ASP A 158 -0.66 -20.01 -3.28
CA ASP A 158 0.40 -20.26 -2.29
C ASP A 158 0.72 -18.97 -1.49
N PHE A 159 -0.30 -18.42 -0.86
CA PHE A 159 -0.16 -17.19 -0.09
C PHE A 159 0.14 -17.45 1.39
N PRO A 160 1.04 -16.68 2.00
CA PRO A 160 1.25 -16.73 3.45
C PRO A 160 0.05 -16.14 4.18
N VAL A 161 -0.29 -16.72 5.34
CA VAL A 161 -1.31 -16.17 6.23
C VAL A 161 -0.69 -15.74 7.54
N ILE A 162 -0.99 -14.52 7.93
CA ILE A 162 -0.58 -13.92 9.20
C ILE A 162 -1.83 -13.62 10.00
N TYR A 163 -1.83 -14.05 11.24
CA TYR A 163 -2.94 -13.83 12.18
C TYR A 163 -2.54 -12.81 13.23
N GLY A 164 -3.49 -12.03 13.72
CA GLY A 164 -3.16 -11.13 14.83
C GLY A 164 -4.23 -10.13 15.21
N SER A 165 -3.81 -9.19 16.03
CA SER A 165 -4.59 -8.03 16.42
C SER A 165 -3.78 -6.76 16.18
N ALA A 166 -4.14 -6.02 15.14
CA ALA A 166 -3.53 -4.72 14.85
C ALA A 166 -3.73 -3.75 16.03
N LYS A 167 -4.89 -3.79 16.69
CA LYS A 167 -5.17 -2.98 17.88
C LYS A 167 -4.19 -3.27 19.02
N ASN A 168 -3.91 -4.55 19.28
CA ASN A 168 -3.02 -4.99 20.35
C ASN A 168 -1.56 -5.11 19.92
N ASN A 169 -1.23 -4.65 18.68
CA ASN A 169 0.12 -4.55 18.14
C ASN A 169 0.89 -5.87 18.07
N TRP A 170 0.24 -6.96 17.66
CA TRP A 170 0.90 -8.23 17.46
C TRP A 170 0.40 -8.98 16.21
N MET A 171 1.30 -9.72 15.56
CA MET A 171 1.03 -10.59 14.41
C MET A 171 1.82 -11.88 14.54
N SER A 172 1.27 -13.02 14.10
CA SER A 172 1.88 -14.35 14.21
C SER A 172 1.50 -15.22 13.01
N THR A 173 2.28 -16.25 12.74
CA THR A 173 1.93 -17.32 11.79
C THR A 173 0.95 -18.33 12.38
N ASP A 174 0.78 -18.34 13.70
CA ASP A 174 -0.18 -19.18 14.42
C ASP A 174 -1.06 -18.29 15.31
N TRP A 175 -2.37 -18.31 15.07
CA TRP A 175 -3.31 -17.45 15.79
C TRP A 175 -3.45 -17.80 17.30
N LYS A 176 -3.03 -19.01 17.70
CA LYS A 176 -3.02 -19.47 19.08
C LYS A 176 -1.79 -19.00 19.87
N THR A 177 -0.78 -18.51 19.15
CA THR A 177 0.50 -18.11 19.74
C THR A 177 0.77 -16.63 19.46
N PRO A 178 0.20 -15.70 20.28
CA PRO A 178 0.45 -14.27 20.14
C PRO A 178 1.93 -13.92 20.28
N THR A 179 2.40 -12.98 19.48
CA THR A 179 3.73 -12.37 19.59
C THR A 179 3.62 -10.99 20.29
N GLU A 180 4.73 -10.27 20.40
CA GLU A 180 4.75 -8.94 21.02
C GLU A 180 4.78 -7.78 20.02
N ASN A 181 4.80 -8.08 18.69
CA ASN A 181 5.01 -7.07 17.66
C ASN A 181 4.50 -7.50 16.28
N LEU A 182 4.72 -6.64 15.27
CA LEU A 182 4.34 -6.88 13.87
C LEU A 182 5.46 -7.51 13.02
N VAL A 183 6.58 -7.90 13.62
CA VAL A 183 7.74 -8.47 12.90
C VAL A 183 7.34 -9.63 11.98
N PRO A 184 6.50 -10.60 12.38
CA PRO A 184 6.10 -11.69 11.48
C PRO A 184 5.41 -11.21 10.20
N LEU A 185 4.61 -10.14 10.26
CA LEU A 185 3.99 -9.55 9.07
C LEU A 185 5.03 -8.86 8.18
N LEU A 186 5.95 -8.07 8.78
CA LEU A 186 6.97 -7.37 8.01
C LEU A 186 7.95 -8.33 7.35
N ASP A 187 8.30 -9.43 8.02
CA ASP A 187 9.13 -10.50 7.46
C ASP A 187 8.41 -11.20 6.30
N ALA A 188 7.13 -11.55 6.46
CA ALA A 188 6.33 -12.13 5.39
C ALA A 188 6.23 -11.22 4.15
N ILE A 189 6.11 -9.90 4.33
CA ILE A 189 6.13 -8.94 3.22
C ILE A 189 7.46 -9.00 2.46
N ILE A 190 8.60 -9.00 3.16
CA ILE A 190 9.92 -9.03 2.51
C ILE A 190 10.13 -10.37 1.78
N GLU A 191 9.69 -11.48 2.36
CA GLU A 191 9.90 -12.83 1.83
C GLU A 191 9.01 -13.12 0.62
N HIS A 192 7.74 -12.76 0.68
CA HIS A 192 6.75 -13.20 -0.32
C HIS A 192 6.41 -12.14 -1.38
N ILE A 193 6.54 -10.85 -1.08
CA ILE A 193 6.31 -9.80 -2.08
C ILE A 193 7.59 -9.60 -2.91
N PRO A 194 7.54 -9.71 -4.25
CA PRO A 194 8.72 -9.52 -5.08
C PRO A 194 9.21 -8.07 -5.05
N ALA A 195 10.52 -7.90 -5.22
CA ALA A 195 11.09 -6.58 -5.48
C ALA A 195 10.61 -6.07 -6.85
N PRO A 196 10.43 -4.75 -7.03
CA PRO A 196 10.06 -4.18 -8.31
C PRO A 196 11.12 -4.46 -9.38
N LYS A 197 10.68 -4.74 -10.60
CA LYS A 197 11.59 -4.93 -11.73
C LYS A 197 12.33 -3.62 -12.01
N GLN A 198 13.65 -3.71 -12.03
CA GLN A 198 14.53 -2.59 -12.38
C GLN A 198 14.70 -2.57 -13.90
N LEU A 199 14.15 -1.57 -14.56
CA LEU A 199 14.24 -1.40 -16.01
C LEU A 199 15.11 -0.18 -16.35
N GLU A 200 16.17 -0.40 -17.08
CA GLU A 200 17.04 0.67 -17.58
C GLU A 200 16.49 1.30 -18.87
N GLY A 201 16.90 2.53 -19.16
CA GLY A 201 16.56 3.23 -20.40
C GLY A 201 15.98 4.62 -20.16
N THR A 202 15.29 5.16 -21.17
CA THR A 202 14.66 6.48 -21.08
C THR A 202 13.66 6.50 -19.94
N PRO A 203 13.73 7.48 -19.03
CA PRO A 203 12.85 7.55 -17.88
C PRO A 203 11.39 7.59 -18.26
N GLN A 204 10.59 6.79 -17.55
CA GLN A 204 9.15 6.71 -17.74
C GLN A 204 8.46 6.54 -16.38
N MET A 205 7.46 7.37 -16.13
CA MET A 205 6.62 7.34 -14.95
C MET A 205 5.16 7.41 -15.35
N LEU A 206 4.33 6.59 -14.71
CA LEU A 206 2.87 6.72 -14.80
C LEU A 206 2.40 7.58 -13.62
N ILE A 207 1.73 8.70 -13.93
CA ILE A 207 1.05 9.52 -12.91
C ILE A 207 -0.28 8.84 -12.57
N THR A 208 -0.43 8.41 -11.34
CA THR A 208 -1.60 7.69 -10.83
C THR A 208 -2.55 8.57 -10.07
N SER A 209 -2.02 9.55 -9.33
CA SER A 209 -2.81 10.52 -8.60
C SER A 209 -2.21 11.93 -8.68
N LEU A 210 -3.08 12.92 -8.52
CA LEU A 210 -2.72 14.32 -8.41
C LEU A 210 -3.12 14.80 -7.01
N ASP A 211 -2.18 15.44 -6.35
CA ASP A 211 -2.38 16.12 -5.09
C ASP A 211 -2.17 17.64 -5.27
N TYR A 212 -2.60 18.41 -4.33
CA TYR A 212 -2.48 19.87 -4.37
C TYR A 212 -2.06 20.43 -3.01
N SER A 213 -1.07 21.26 -3.03
CA SER A 213 -0.68 22.06 -1.88
C SER A 213 -0.83 23.55 -2.21
N ALA A 214 -1.41 24.31 -1.30
CA ALA A 214 -1.52 25.77 -1.46
C ALA A 214 -0.15 26.45 -1.62
N TYR A 215 0.91 25.82 -1.11
CA TYR A 215 2.27 26.35 -1.12
C TYR A 215 3.06 25.93 -2.37
N THR A 216 2.96 24.65 -2.76
CA THR A 216 3.77 24.07 -3.86
C THR A 216 2.98 23.89 -5.16
N GLY A 217 1.67 24.08 -5.14
CA GLY A 217 0.80 23.87 -6.29
C GLY A 217 0.47 22.40 -6.54
N ARG A 218 0.39 22.01 -7.80
CA ARG A 218 0.06 20.63 -8.20
C ARG A 218 1.23 19.68 -7.96
N ILE A 219 0.91 18.53 -7.40
CA ILE A 219 1.86 17.47 -7.09
C ILE A 219 1.38 16.20 -7.81
N ALA A 220 2.24 15.64 -8.65
CA ALA A 220 1.94 14.38 -9.33
C ALA A 220 2.59 13.22 -8.58
N VAL A 221 1.81 12.20 -8.26
CA VAL A 221 2.29 10.99 -7.59
C VAL A 221 2.22 9.81 -8.55
N GLY A 222 3.23 8.96 -8.51
CA GLY A 222 3.26 7.75 -9.33
C GLY A 222 4.53 6.94 -9.13
N ARG A 223 4.61 5.84 -9.89
CA ARG A 223 5.75 4.92 -9.88
C ARG A 223 6.64 5.14 -11.09
N VAL A 224 7.95 5.11 -10.89
CA VAL A 224 8.93 5.08 -11.99
C VAL A 224 8.97 3.67 -12.56
N HIS A 225 8.51 3.51 -13.79
CA HIS A 225 8.50 2.21 -14.48
C HIS A 225 9.86 1.87 -15.10
N ARG A 226 10.57 2.88 -15.61
CA ARG A 226 11.85 2.69 -16.31
C ARG A 226 12.76 3.87 -16.08
N GLY A 227 14.08 3.61 -16.08
CA GLY A 227 15.14 4.59 -15.99
C GLY A 227 15.20 5.32 -14.65
N THR A 228 15.80 6.50 -14.64
CA THR A 228 15.97 7.34 -13.44
C THR A 228 15.51 8.75 -13.73
N LEU A 229 14.59 9.26 -12.93
CA LEU A 229 14.19 10.67 -12.94
C LEU A 229 15.12 11.46 -12.03
N LYS A 230 15.51 12.68 -12.48
CA LYS A 230 16.40 13.58 -11.73
C LYS A 230 15.79 14.97 -11.61
N GLU A 231 16.12 15.66 -10.53
CA GLU A 231 15.79 17.08 -10.38
C GLU A 231 16.38 17.90 -11.53
N GLY A 232 15.64 18.86 -12.05
CA GLY A 232 16.05 19.69 -13.19
C GLY A 232 15.94 19.03 -14.57
N MET A 233 15.53 17.74 -14.66
CA MET A 233 15.41 17.04 -15.93
C MET A 233 14.28 17.60 -16.79
N ASN A 234 14.53 17.73 -18.11
CA ASN A 234 13.48 18.01 -19.07
C ASN A 234 12.70 16.73 -19.37
N ILE A 235 11.40 16.81 -19.34
CA ILE A 235 10.47 15.71 -19.56
C ILE A 235 9.40 16.09 -20.59
N THR A 236 8.74 15.08 -21.12
CA THR A 236 7.53 15.26 -21.93
C THR A 236 6.36 14.65 -21.19
N LEU A 237 5.37 15.45 -20.86
CA LEU A 237 4.11 15.01 -20.28
C LEU A 237 3.18 14.59 -21.40
N ALA A 238 2.82 13.30 -21.44
CA ALA A 238 1.82 12.77 -22.34
C ALA A 238 0.45 12.80 -21.66
N LYS A 239 -0.52 13.50 -22.23
CA LYS A 239 -1.89 13.57 -21.73
C LYS A 239 -2.76 12.49 -22.37
N ARG A 240 -3.94 12.27 -21.77
CA ARG A 240 -4.92 11.28 -22.27
C ARG A 240 -5.48 11.60 -23.66
N ASP A 241 -5.53 12.88 -24.03
CA ASP A 241 -5.95 13.34 -25.36
C ASP A 241 -4.86 13.19 -26.43
N GLY A 242 -3.72 12.59 -26.08
CA GLY A 242 -2.58 12.41 -26.95
C GLY A 242 -1.66 13.63 -27.07
N SER A 243 -2.01 14.76 -26.44
CA SER A 243 -1.16 15.95 -26.46
C SER A 243 0.12 15.75 -25.66
N LEU A 244 1.21 16.30 -26.17
CA LEU A 244 2.54 16.23 -25.57
C LEU A 244 2.99 17.64 -25.12
N ILE A 245 3.29 17.78 -23.84
CA ILE A 245 3.74 19.04 -23.27
C ILE A 245 5.17 18.88 -22.76
N LYS A 246 6.09 19.72 -23.24
CA LYS A 246 7.44 19.81 -22.69
C LYS A 246 7.39 20.49 -21.32
N SER A 247 8.01 19.89 -20.34
CA SER A 247 8.08 20.41 -18.98
C SER A 247 9.44 20.11 -18.36
N LYS A 248 9.66 20.64 -17.17
CA LYS A 248 10.89 20.43 -16.39
C LYS A 248 10.54 20.07 -14.97
N ILE A 249 11.15 19.01 -14.45
CA ILE A 249 11.03 18.62 -13.05
C ILE A 249 11.69 19.69 -12.19
N LYS A 250 10.93 20.36 -11.31
CA LYS A 250 11.53 21.28 -10.35
C LYS A 250 12.05 20.57 -9.14
N GLU A 251 11.22 19.73 -8.53
CA GLU A 251 11.58 18.97 -7.33
C GLU A 251 11.06 17.54 -7.39
N LEU A 252 11.86 16.64 -6.86
CA LEU A 252 11.53 15.23 -6.64
C LEU A 252 11.43 14.96 -5.14
N HIS A 253 10.41 14.22 -4.74
CA HIS A 253 10.27 13.76 -3.37
C HIS A 253 9.94 12.27 -3.34
N THR A 254 10.57 11.53 -2.46
CA THR A 254 10.19 10.17 -2.07
C THR A 254 9.36 10.22 -0.80
N PHE A 255 8.64 9.14 -0.52
CA PHE A 255 7.89 9.02 0.72
C PHE A 255 8.80 8.55 1.86
N GLU A 256 8.66 9.14 3.04
CA GLU A 256 9.31 8.74 4.28
C GLU A 256 8.31 8.94 5.42
N GLY A 257 7.81 7.85 6.01
CA GLY A 257 6.62 7.90 6.86
C GLY A 257 5.39 8.40 6.11
N LEU A 258 4.67 9.30 6.71
CA LEU A 258 3.58 10.07 6.09
C LEU A 258 4.08 11.28 5.30
N GLY A 259 5.34 11.64 5.49
CA GLY A 259 5.95 12.82 4.88
C GLY A 259 6.55 12.55 3.51
N ARG A 260 7.05 13.63 2.93
CA ARG A 260 7.81 13.62 1.68
C ARG A 260 9.20 14.16 1.93
N LYS A 261 10.20 13.45 1.45
CA LYS A 261 11.61 13.83 1.54
C LYS A 261 12.14 14.18 0.18
N LYS A 262 12.70 15.39 0.06
CA LYS A 262 13.36 15.83 -1.17
C LYS A 262 14.53 14.90 -1.52
N THR A 263 14.68 14.60 -2.81
CA THR A 263 15.75 13.76 -3.35
C THR A 263 16.19 14.27 -4.72
N ASP A 264 17.44 14.03 -5.06
CA ASP A 264 18.01 14.46 -6.34
C ASP A 264 17.67 13.51 -7.50
N ALA A 265 17.39 12.24 -7.19
CA ALA A 265 17.10 11.22 -8.19
C ALA A 265 16.22 10.10 -7.63
N VAL A 266 15.37 9.52 -8.49
CA VAL A 266 14.56 8.34 -8.20
C VAL A 266 14.62 7.38 -9.37
N SER A 267 14.97 6.12 -9.08
CA SER A 267 15.13 5.07 -10.08
C SER A 267 13.87 4.23 -10.25
N SER A 268 13.85 3.45 -11.34
CA SER A 268 12.82 2.48 -11.66
C SER A 268 12.44 1.63 -10.44
N GLY A 269 11.15 1.41 -10.23
CA GLY A 269 10.58 0.62 -9.15
C GLY A 269 10.11 1.42 -7.94
N ASP A 270 10.61 2.63 -7.69
CA ASP A 270 10.19 3.43 -6.54
C ASP A 270 8.99 4.33 -6.84
N ILE A 271 8.29 4.71 -5.79
CA ILE A 271 7.13 5.62 -5.82
C ILE A 271 7.59 7.00 -5.38
N LEU A 272 7.20 8.01 -6.14
CA LEU A 272 7.62 9.37 -5.90
C LEU A 272 6.50 10.38 -6.09
N SER A 273 6.73 11.59 -5.61
CA SER A 273 5.95 12.77 -5.98
C SER A 273 6.81 13.80 -6.70
N LEU A 274 6.23 14.38 -7.75
CA LEU A 274 6.80 15.47 -8.54
C LEU A 274 6.09 16.77 -8.21
N ILE A 275 6.85 17.82 -7.98
CA ILE A 275 6.32 19.17 -7.77
C ILE A 275 6.62 20.02 -9.02
N HIS A 276 5.59 20.75 -9.47
CA HIS A 276 5.63 21.59 -10.68
C HIS A 276 5.98 20.80 -11.95
N ILE A 277 4.97 20.23 -12.51
CA ILE A 277 4.99 19.70 -13.89
C ILE A 277 4.23 20.69 -14.78
#